data_e8bc076625146560373d1c72978400c0
#
_entry.id   e8bc076625146560373d1c72978400c0
#
_cell.length_a   1.000
_cell.length_b   1.000
_cell.length_c   1.000
_cell.angle_alpha   90.00
_cell.angle_beta   90.00
_cell.angle_gamma   90.00
#
_symmetry.space_group_name_H-M   'P 1'
#
loop_
_entity.id
_entity.type
_entity.pdbx_description
1 polymer ?
#
loop_
_entity_poly.entity_id
_entity_poly.type
_entity_poly.pdbx_seq_one_letter_code
_entity_poly.pdbx_strand_id
1 'polypeptide(L)'
;MILVIDNYDSFTFNLVQALEAAGATVRVVRNDAIDRAGIEGLAADDAADLNGIIISPGPSDPDHAGVSMDAVRVASERSIPLLGVCLGMQSMAQAYGASIVRAPTLVHGEAAAVTHDGAGLLEGMPPEFMGARYHSLCVDAATLPPELRVTAMSEEDQVVMGLRHVALPLEGVQFHPESVLTPQGPHLLANFLRQAGEGEASRLDAASGSFATSGLAEPTPGATR
;
A
#
# COMPACT_ATOMS: atom_id res chain seq x y z
N MET A 1 10.57 -4.55 -13.00
CA MET A 1 10.41 -5.48 -11.84
C MET A 1 10.05 -4.69 -10.58
N ILE A 2 9.13 -5.21 -9.76
CA ILE A 2 8.80 -4.66 -8.43
C ILE A 2 9.54 -5.45 -7.35
N LEU A 3 10.34 -4.77 -6.53
CA LEU A 3 10.95 -5.35 -5.33
C LEU A 3 9.97 -5.25 -4.16
N VAL A 4 9.60 -6.37 -3.56
CA VAL A 4 8.80 -6.42 -2.34
C VAL A 4 9.70 -6.74 -1.15
N ILE A 5 9.80 -5.82 -0.20
CA ILE A 5 10.46 -6.04 1.10
C ILE A 5 9.43 -6.68 2.02
N ASP A 6 9.65 -7.95 2.35
CA ASP A 6 8.77 -8.73 3.22
C ASP A 6 9.17 -8.53 4.70
N ASN A 7 8.29 -7.90 5.47
CA ASN A 7 8.45 -7.70 6.91
C ASN A 7 7.88 -8.86 7.74
N TYR A 8 7.95 -10.10 7.22
CA TYR A 8 7.44 -11.29 7.89
C TYR A 8 5.92 -11.25 8.15
N ASP A 9 5.18 -10.66 7.21
CA ASP A 9 3.74 -10.55 7.30
C ASP A 9 3.03 -11.65 6.51
N SER A 10 1.95 -12.19 7.08
CA SER A 10 1.14 -13.23 6.44
C SER A 10 0.39 -12.73 5.20
N PHE A 11 0.20 -11.43 5.06
CA PHE A 11 -0.50 -10.81 3.92
C PHE A 11 0.45 -10.38 2.79
N THR A 12 1.78 -10.44 2.98
CA THR A 12 2.76 -10.08 1.94
C THR A 12 2.47 -10.80 0.62
N PHE A 13 2.16 -12.10 0.68
CA PHE A 13 1.91 -12.89 -0.52
C PHE A 13 0.56 -12.57 -1.20
N ASN A 14 -0.40 -11.96 -0.50
CA ASN A 14 -1.60 -11.43 -1.14
C ASN A 14 -1.26 -10.20 -2.01
N LEU A 15 -0.36 -9.31 -1.53
CA LEU A 15 0.18 -8.22 -2.36
C LEU A 15 0.89 -8.78 -3.60
N VAL A 16 1.78 -9.77 -3.41
CA VAL A 16 2.51 -10.42 -4.52
C VAL A 16 1.55 -10.99 -5.55
N GLN A 17 0.55 -11.77 -5.12
CA GLN A 17 -0.45 -12.35 -6.02
C GLN A 17 -1.23 -11.29 -6.80
N ALA A 18 -1.63 -10.19 -6.14
CA ALA A 18 -2.34 -9.11 -6.80
C ALA A 18 -1.49 -8.41 -7.87
N LEU A 19 -0.20 -8.18 -7.58
CA LEU A 19 0.75 -7.58 -8.51
C LEU A 19 1.05 -8.49 -9.71
N GLU A 20 1.29 -9.79 -9.47
CA GLU A 20 1.54 -10.78 -10.52
C GLU A 20 0.30 -10.99 -11.40
N ALA A 21 -0.90 -11.00 -10.79
CA ALA A 21 -2.15 -11.05 -11.54
C ALA A 21 -2.35 -9.84 -12.46
N ALA A 22 -1.77 -8.70 -12.08
CA ALA A 22 -1.73 -7.48 -12.91
C ALA A 22 -0.60 -7.50 -13.96
N GLY A 23 0.17 -8.58 -14.05
CA GLY A 23 1.24 -8.75 -15.03
C GLY A 23 2.57 -8.15 -14.63
N ALA A 24 2.76 -7.75 -13.37
CA ALA A 24 4.05 -7.27 -12.88
C ALA A 24 5.02 -8.42 -12.63
N THR A 25 6.30 -8.17 -12.89
CA THR A 25 7.39 -9.05 -12.43
C THR A 25 7.74 -8.69 -11.00
N VAL A 26 7.62 -9.65 -10.06
CA VAL A 26 7.83 -9.40 -8.64
C VAL A 26 9.02 -10.19 -8.10
N ARG A 27 9.86 -9.54 -7.31
CA ARG A 27 10.93 -10.17 -6.51
C ARG A 27 10.68 -9.88 -5.04
N VAL A 28 10.48 -10.94 -4.26
CA VAL A 28 10.28 -10.83 -2.81
C VAL A 28 11.62 -11.07 -2.10
N VAL A 29 11.96 -10.20 -1.16
CA VAL A 29 13.14 -10.34 -0.31
C VAL A 29 12.76 -9.98 1.11
N ARG A 30 13.15 -10.81 2.09
CA ARG A 30 12.93 -10.52 3.51
C ARG A 30 13.74 -9.33 3.97
N ASN A 31 13.20 -8.57 4.90
CA ASN A 31 13.76 -7.31 5.39
C ASN A 31 15.14 -7.45 6.07
N ASP A 32 15.56 -8.65 6.41
CA ASP A 32 16.86 -9.02 6.99
C ASP A 32 17.75 -9.80 6.03
N ALA A 33 17.28 -10.12 4.81
CA ALA A 33 18.01 -10.89 3.81
C ALA A 33 18.70 -10.01 2.74
N ILE A 34 18.52 -8.70 2.81
CA ILE A 34 19.14 -7.70 1.96
C ILE A 34 19.49 -6.49 2.82
N ASP A 35 20.61 -5.85 2.53
CA ASP A 35 20.98 -4.58 3.13
C ASP A 35 20.81 -3.41 2.14
N ARG A 36 21.10 -2.19 2.61
CA ARG A 36 21.05 -1.00 1.79
C ARG A 36 21.88 -1.12 0.52
N ALA A 37 23.11 -1.64 0.63
CA ALA A 37 24.02 -1.80 -0.52
C ALA A 37 23.44 -2.79 -1.55
N GLY A 38 22.76 -3.83 -1.09
CA GLY A 38 22.05 -4.77 -1.96
C GLY A 38 20.91 -4.11 -2.75
N ILE A 39 20.13 -3.22 -2.12
CA ILE A 39 19.06 -2.47 -2.81
C ILE A 39 19.69 -1.47 -3.80
N GLU A 40 20.74 -0.74 -3.39
CA GLU A 40 21.49 0.17 -4.28
C GLU A 40 22.07 -0.56 -5.49
N GLY A 41 22.57 -1.79 -5.28
CA GLY A 41 23.05 -2.65 -6.36
C GLY A 41 21.96 -3.03 -7.35
N LEU A 42 20.76 -3.39 -6.88
CA LEU A 42 19.61 -3.64 -7.74
C LEU A 42 19.17 -2.39 -8.51
N ALA A 43 19.22 -1.23 -7.87
CA ALA A 43 18.84 0.04 -8.49
C ALA A 43 19.88 0.55 -9.51
N ALA A 44 21.09 0.06 -9.46
CA ALA A 44 22.20 0.42 -10.38
C ALA A 44 22.38 -0.59 -11.52
N ASP A 45 21.78 -1.78 -11.42
CA ASP A 45 21.88 -2.85 -12.41
C ASP A 45 20.73 -2.71 -13.43
N ASP A 46 21.04 -2.25 -14.62
CA ASP A 46 20.07 -2.15 -15.73
C ASP A 46 19.41 -3.50 -16.05
N ALA A 47 20.10 -4.61 -15.81
CA ALA A 47 19.57 -5.95 -16.04
C ALA A 47 18.55 -6.37 -14.95
N ALA A 48 18.59 -5.76 -13.77
CA ALA A 48 17.62 -6.02 -12.71
C ALA A 48 16.27 -5.33 -12.99
N ASP A 49 16.26 -4.25 -13.81
CA ASP A 49 15.08 -3.52 -14.23
C ASP A 49 14.15 -3.17 -13.03
N LEU A 50 14.76 -2.57 -11.99
CA LEU A 50 14.04 -2.18 -10.77
C LEU A 50 13.19 -0.93 -11.00
N ASN A 51 11.88 -1.12 -11.16
CA ASN A 51 10.94 -0.06 -11.52
C ASN A 51 10.10 0.43 -10.33
N GLY A 52 10.06 -0.31 -9.23
CA GLY A 52 9.35 0.09 -8.03
C GLY A 52 9.70 -0.75 -6.82
N ILE A 53 9.44 -0.20 -5.64
CA ILE A 53 9.64 -0.87 -4.35
C ILE A 53 8.32 -0.87 -3.58
N ILE A 54 7.94 -2.01 -3.03
CA ILE A 54 6.86 -2.13 -2.05
C ILE A 54 7.46 -2.55 -0.72
N ILE A 55 7.11 -1.84 0.36
CA ILE A 55 7.41 -2.25 1.72
C ILE A 55 6.13 -2.81 2.32
N SER A 56 6.15 -4.10 2.65
CA SER A 56 4.97 -4.84 3.11
C SER A 56 4.50 -4.38 4.50
N PRO A 57 3.29 -4.76 4.90
CA PRO A 57 2.92 -4.81 6.31
C PRO A 57 3.91 -5.64 7.12
N GLY A 58 3.81 -5.57 8.44
CA GLY A 58 4.62 -6.39 9.33
C GLY A 58 4.32 -6.13 10.79
N PRO A 59 4.84 -6.98 11.68
CA PRO A 59 4.73 -6.80 13.13
C PRO A 59 5.68 -5.69 13.63
N SER A 60 5.47 -5.27 14.90
CA SER A 60 6.33 -4.33 15.62
C SER A 60 6.24 -2.88 15.09
N ASP A 61 7.36 -2.22 14.87
CA ASP A 61 7.51 -0.82 14.50
C ASP A 61 8.65 -0.64 13.48
N PRO A 62 8.83 0.55 12.89
CA PRO A 62 9.85 0.79 11.89
C PRO A 62 11.29 0.56 12.37
N ASP A 63 11.60 0.74 13.68
CA ASP A 63 12.94 0.51 14.21
C ASP A 63 13.34 -0.97 14.17
N HIS A 64 12.34 -1.85 14.10
CA HIS A 64 12.51 -3.31 14.02
C HIS A 64 12.15 -3.89 12.65
N ALA A 65 11.96 -3.04 11.63
CA ALA A 65 11.57 -3.44 10.27
C ALA A 65 12.79 -3.69 9.33
N GLY A 66 13.95 -4.01 9.88
CA GLY A 66 15.15 -4.33 9.10
C GLY A 66 15.52 -3.23 8.11
N VAL A 67 15.66 -3.59 6.83
CA VAL A 67 16.08 -2.67 5.76
C VAL A 67 14.99 -1.67 5.31
N SER A 68 13.77 -1.73 5.87
CA SER A 68 12.62 -0.97 5.35
C SER A 68 12.87 0.53 5.26
N MET A 69 13.43 1.16 6.31
CA MET A 69 13.77 2.60 6.25
C MET A 69 14.89 2.91 5.25
N ASP A 70 15.86 2.02 5.09
CA ASP A 70 16.91 2.18 4.07
C ASP A 70 16.36 2.04 2.66
N ALA A 71 15.38 1.16 2.45
CA ALA A 71 14.66 1.06 1.17
C ALA A 71 13.95 2.37 0.82
N VAL A 72 13.33 3.05 1.80
CA VAL A 72 12.76 4.39 1.60
C VAL A 72 13.83 5.40 1.18
N ARG A 73 15.00 5.40 1.85
CA ARG A 73 16.11 6.32 1.53
C ARG A 73 16.65 6.09 0.12
N VAL A 74 16.87 4.82 -0.26
CA VAL A 74 17.33 4.47 -1.62
C VAL A 74 16.30 4.88 -2.67
N ALA A 75 15.01 4.60 -2.43
CA ALA A 75 13.92 5.01 -3.32
C ALA A 75 13.88 6.53 -3.50
N SER A 76 14.07 7.28 -2.40
CA SER A 76 14.13 8.74 -2.38
C SER A 76 15.30 9.28 -3.21
N GLU A 77 16.51 8.77 -2.96
CA GLU A 77 17.76 9.20 -3.63
C GLU A 77 17.76 8.88 -5.13
N ARG A 78 17.10 7.81 -5.52
CA ARG A 78 17.03 7.33 -6.91
C ARG A 78 15.75 7.71 -7.63
N SER A 79 14.79 8.35 -6.94
CA SER A 79 13.43 8.65 -7.45
C SER A 79 12.71 7.39 -7.95
N ILE A 80 12.88 6.27 -7.26
CA ILE A 80 12.18 5.01 -7.57
C ILE A 80 10.79 5.06 -6.95
N PRO A 81 9.71 4.76 -7.68
CA PRO A 81 8.38 4.64 -7.13
C PRO A 81 8.32 3.69 -5.92
N LEU A 82 7.75 4.16 -4.82
CA LEU A 82 7.64 3.37 -3.60
C LEU A 82 6.22 3.40 -3.04
N LEU A 83 5.71 2.22 -2.68
CA LEU A 83 4.49 2.04 -1.91
C LEU A 83 4.82 1.41 -0.55
N GLY A 84 4.55 2.14 0.54
CA GLY A 84 4.58 1.59 1.90
C GLY A 84 3.18 1.15 2.33
N VAL A 85 3.01 -0.10 2.78
CA VAL A 85 1.73 -0.61 3.29
C VAL A 85 1.84 -0.85 4.79
N CYS A 86 0.95 -0.25 5.57
CA CYS A 86 0.85 -0.35 7.03
C CYS A 86 2.21 -0.01 7.70
N LEU A 87 2.99 -0.99 8.17
CA LEU A 87 4.35 -0.79 8.67
C LEU A 87 5.26 -0.10 7.64
N GLY A 88 5.05 -0.38 6.35
CA GLY A 88 5.78 0.28 5.27
C GLY A 88 5.51 1.78 5.18
N MET A 89 4.26 2.23 5.36
CA MET A 89 3.92 3.66 5.45
C MET A 89 4.54 4.30 6.70
N GLN A 90 4.50 3.61 7.83
CA GLN A 90 5.12 4.07 9.07
C GLN A 90 6.64 4.18 8.92
N SER A 91 7.29 3.22 8.25
CA SER A 91 8.72 3.26 7.91
C SER A 91 9.06 4.45 7.00
N MET A 92 8.21 4.75 6.03
CA MET A 92 8.35 5.94 5.19
C MET A 92 8.25 7.22 6.04
N ALA A 93 7.23 7.34 6.87
CA ALA A 93 7.05 8.51 7.73
C ALA A 93 8.24 8.73 8.68
N GLN A 94 8.69 7.67 9.35
CA GLN A 94 9.81 7.72 10.29
C GLN A 94 11.15 8.00 9.59
N ALA A 95 11.38 7.48 8.39
CA ALA A 95 12.58 7.77 7.60
C ALA A 95 12.73 9.28 7.28
N TYR A 96 11.61 10.00 7.23
CA TYR A 96 11.54 11.46 7.09
C TYR A 96 11.43 12.21 8.42
N GLY A 97 11.48 11.52 9.56
CA GLY A 97 11.54 12.13 10.89
C GLY A 97 10.19 12.29 11.61
N ALA A 98 9.10 11.78 11.06
CA ALA A 98 7.83 11.73 11.76
C ALA A 98 7.84 10.68 12.89
N SER A 99 7.04 10.92 13.92
CA SER A 99 6.89 10.00 15.05
C SER A 99 5.80 8.97 14.80
N ILE A 100 6.04 7.75 15.26
CA ILE A 100 5.05 6.67 15.27
C ILE A 100 4.54 6.51 16.69
N VAL A 101 3.22 6.56 16.84
CA VAL A 101 2.53 6.54 18.14
C VAL A 101 1.47 5.45 18.18
N ARG A 102 0.94 5.16 19.37
CA ARG A 102 -0.21 4.26 19.47
C ARG A 102 -1.45 4.88 18.86
N ALA A 103 -2.14 4.09 18.05
CA ALA A 103 -3.42 4.51 17.49
C ALA A 103 -4.44 4.76 18.61
N PRO A 104 -5.31 5.77 18.48
CA PRO A 104 -6.33 6.08 19.48
C PRO A 104 -7.31 4.93 19.68
N THR A 105 -7.59 4.19 18.60
CA THR A 105 -8.45 3.01 18.59
C THR A 105 -7.66 1.79 18.13
N LEU A 106 -7.74 0.71 18.91
CA LEU A 106 -7.14 -0.56 18.51
C LEU A 106 -8.10 -1.27 17.56
N VAL A 107 -7.73 -1.37 16.28
CA VAL A 107 -8.55 -2.02 15.26
C VAL A 107 -7.79 -3.21 14.70
N HIS A 108 -8.46 -4.37 14.64
CA HIS A 108 -7.85 -5.58 14.10
C HIS A 108 -8.87 -6.40 13.30
N GLY A 109 -8.71 -6.40 11.96
CA GLY A 109 -9.58 -7.17 11.07
C GLY A 109 -10.94 -6.51 10.80
N GLU A 110 -11.03 -5.20 10.94
CA GLU A 110 -12.23 -4.42 10.62
C GLU A 110 -11.93 -3.42 9.50
N ALA A 111 -12.96 -3.04 8.75
CA ALA A 111 -12.85 -2.00 7.75
C ALA A 111 -13.41 -0.69 8.29
N ALA A 112 -12.71 0.41 8.05
CA ALA A 112 -13.14 1.75 8.40
C ALA A 112 -13.34 2.60 7.14
N ALA A 113 -14.25 3.59 7.22
CA ALA A 113 -14.43 4.57 6.17
C ALA A 113 -13.19 5.48 6.07
N VAL A 114 -12.66 5.61 4.85
CA VAL A 114 -11.47 6.39 4.53
C VAL A 114 -11.84 7.43 3.49
N THR A 115 -11.60 8.70 3.82
CA THR A 115 -11.68 9.84 2.88
C THR A 115 -10.29 10.21 2.38
N HIS A 116 -10.19 10.79 1.18
CA HIS A 116 -8.90 11.02 0.54
C HIS A 116 -8.89 12.20 -0.45
N ASP A 117 -7.68 12.63 -0.88
CA ASP A 117 -7.48 13.77 -1.79
C ASP A 117 -7.74 13.45 -3.28
N GLY A 118 -7.99 12.21 -3.64
CA GLY A 118 -8.29 11.78 -5.02
C GLY A 118 -7.12 11.82 -5.98
N ALA A 119 -5.88 11.86 -5.50
CA ALA A 119 -4.70 11.98 -6.36
C ALA A 119 -3.67 10.85 -6.09
N GLY A 120 -2.71 10.68 -7.00
CA GLY A 120 -1.64 9.67 -6.90
C GLY A 120 -2.20 8.25 -6.87
N LEU A 121 -1.85 7.47 -5.85
CA LEU A 121 -2.38 6.10 -5.70
C LEU A 121 -3.91 6.05 -5.55
N LEU A 122 -4.53 7.15 -5.13
CA LEU A 122 -5.97 7.24 -4.84
C LEU A 122 -6.77 7.86 -6.00
N GLU A 123 -6.10 8.13 -7.13
CA GLU A 123 -6.75 8.69 -8.33
C GLU A 123 -7.81 7.72 -8.88
N GLY A 124 -9.00 8.27 -9.19
CA GLY A 124 -10.12 7.49 -9.74
C GLY A 124 -10.87 6.61 -8.74
N MET A 125 -10.46 6.60 -7.46
CA MET A 125 -11.20 5.90 -6.41
C MET A 125 -12.45 6.69 -5.97
N PRO A 126 -13.49 6.03 -5.43
CA PRO A 126 -14.62 6.73 -4.81
C PRO A 126 -14.13 7.69 -3.73
N PRO A 127 -14.76 8.88 -3.53
CA PRO A 127 -14.33 9.87 -2.55
C PRO A 127 -14.21 9.34 -1.11
N GLU A 128 -14.97 8.30 -0.81
CA GLU A 128 -14.92 7.50 0.42
C GLU A 128 -14.93 6.02 0.05
N PHE A 129 -14.14 5.23 0.74
CA PHE A 129 -14.10 3.79 0.58
C PHE A 129 -13.79 3.08 1.90
N MET A 130 -14.02 1.77 1.94
CA MET A 130 -13.69 0.94 3.11
C MET A 130 -12.27 0.43 3.03
N GLY A 131 -11.44 0.76 4.04
CA GLY A 131 -10.05 0.33 4.19
C GLY A 131 -9.87 -0.62 5.36
N ALA A 132 -9.32 -1.81 5.11
CA ALA A 132 -9.05 -2.82 6.14
C ALA A 132 -7.95 -2.36 7.09
N ARG A 133 -8.17 -2.49 8.39
CA ARG A 133 -7.25 -2.06 9.45
C ARG A 133 -6.81 -3.25 10.30
N TYR A 134 -5.49 -3.37 10.53
CA TYR A 134 -4.88 -4.40 11.38
C TYR A 134 -3.77 -3.80 12.26
N HIS A 135 -3.80 -2.48 12.56
CA HIS A 135 -2.70 -1.76 13.18
C HIS A 135 -3.02 -1.26 14.59
N SER A 136 -2.01 -1.28 15.44
CA SER A 136 -2.01 -0.68 16.78
C SER A 136 -1.18 0.61 16.87
N LEU A 137 -0.39 0.89 15.82
CA LEU A 137 0.43 2.09 15.68
C LEU A 137 -0.05 2.93 14.49
N CYS A 138 0.20 4.22 14.55
CA CYS A 138 -0.08 5.16 13.47
C CYS A 138 0.95 6.29 13.45
N VAL A 139 0.98 7.03 12.37
CA VAL A 139 1.79 8.25 12.24
C VAL A 139 1.16 9.37 13.05
N ASP A 140 1.96 10.07 13.86
CA ASP A 140 1.55 11.32 14.50
C ASP A 140 1.56 12.46 13.49
N ALA A 141 0.38 12.87 13.04
CA ALA A 141 0.21 13.93 12.04
C ALA A 141 0.86 15.26 12.44
N ALA A 142 0.98 15.55 13.75
CA ALA A 142 1.59 16.79 14.25
C ALA A 142 3.11 16.83 14.05
N THR A 143 3.74 15.69 13.80
CA THR A 143 5.20 15.57 13.61
C THR A 143 5.61 15.42 12.15
N LEU A 144 4.66 15.43 11.22
CA LEU A 144 4.96 15.29 9.79
C LEU A 144 5.84 16.46 9.30
N PRO A 145 6.95 16.14 8.62
CA PRO A 145 7.79 17.15 8.01
C PRO A 145 7.14 17.72 6.73
N PRO A 146 7.57 18.87 6.23
CA PRO A 146 6.97 19.52 5.06
C PRO A 146 7.11 18.72 3.75
N GLU A 147 8.00 17.75 3.69
CA GLU A 147 8.20 16.84 2.56
C GLU A 147 7.05 15.83 2.42
N LEU A 148 6.31 15.54 3.49
CA LEU A 148 5.20 14.60 3.50
C LEU A 148 3.87 15.32 3.72
N ARG A 149 2.86 14.92 2.97
CA ARG A 149 1.48 15.39 3.17
C ARG A 149 0.53 14.22 3.41
N VAL A 150 -0.47 14.47 4.21
CA VAL A 150 -1.59 13.55 4.41
C VAL A 150 -2.45 13.52 3.15
N THR A 151 -2.77 12.33 2.66
CA THR A 151 -3.60 12.10 1.47
C THR A 151 -4.89 11.38 1.77
N ALA A 152 -4.96 10.67 2.90
CA ALA A 152 -6.16 9.97 3.35
C ALA A 152 -6.27 9.96 4.88
N MET A 153 -7.51 9.96 5.39
CA MET A 153 -7.84 9.95 6.81
C MET A 153 -8.96 8.96 7.09
N SER A 154 -8.92 8.33 8.28
CA SER A 154 -10.07 7.60 8.81
C SER A 154 -11.12 8.59 9.32
N GLU A 155 -12.39 8.36 8.97
CA GLU A 155 -13.48 9.23 9.45
C GLU A 155 -13.77 9.04 10.93
N GLU A 156 -13.61 7.83 11.45
CA GLU A 156 -14.01 7.49 12.81
C GLU A 156 -13.10 8.11 13.87
N ASP A 157 -11.78 8.02 13.68
CA ASP A 157 -10.79 8.36 14.70
C ASP A 157 -9.70 9.32 14.21
N GLN A 158 -9.85 9.86 12.98
CA GLN A 158 -8.94 10.83 12.38
C GLN A 158 -7.48 10.35 12.32
N VAL A 159 -7.28 9.04 12.21
CA VAL A 159 -5.96 8.45 11.98
C VAL A 159 -5.53 8.70 10.54
N VAL A 160 -4.25 9.04 10.35
CA VAL A 160 -3.63 9.17 9.02
C VAL A 160 -3.66 7.82 8.31
N MET A 161 -4.39 7.74 7.19
CA MET A 161 -4.57 6.53 6.41
C MET A 161 -3.79 6.56 5.09
N GLY A 162 -3.25 7.70 4.70
CA GLY A 162 -2.40 7.83 3.52
C GLY A 162 -1.43 9.00 3.63
N LEU A 163 -0.24 8.79 3.07
CA LEU A 163 0.84 9.78 2.97
C LEU A 163 1.40 9.80 1.56
N ARG A 164 1.84 10.98 1.12
CA ARG A 164 2.58 11.18 -0.14
C ARG A 164 3.70 12.16 0.05
N HIS A 165 4.86 11.87 -0.55
CA HIS A 165 5.94 12.86 -0.66
C HIS A 165 5.57 13.94 -1.69
N VAL A 166 5.86 15.21 -1.37
CA VAL A 166 5.40 16.36 -2.18
C VAL A 166 6.05 16.45 -3.56
N ALA A 167 7.22 15.83 -3.75
CA ALA A 167 8.00 15.94 -4.98
C ALA A 167 8.49 14.59 -5.56
N LEU A 168 8.57 13.54 -4.75
CA LEU A 168 9.08 12.23 -5.16
C LEU A 168 7.93 11.21 -5.31
N PRO A 169 8.09 10.15 -6.09
CA PRO A 169 7.06 9.14 -6.30
C PRO A 169 6.99 8.15 -5.11
N LEU A 170 6.91 8.68 -3.88
CA LEU A 170 6.81 7.88 -2.68
C LEU A 170 5.45 8.12 -2.04
N GLU A 171 4.70 7.04 -1.87
CA GLU A 171 3.39 7.06 -1.22
C GLU A 171 3.26 5.90 -0.23
N GLY A 172 2.38 6.04 0.74
CA GLY A 172 2.09 4.98 1.69
C GLY A 172 0.64 5.01 2.14
N VAL A 173 0.13 3.85 2.51
CA VAL A 173 -1.21 3.67 3.06
C VAL A 173 -1.16 2.88 4.37
N GLN A 174 -1.97 3.28 5.36
CA GLN A 174 -2.05 2.58 6.64
C GLN A 174 -2.96 1.36 6.58
N PHE A 175 -3.96 1.38 5.70
CA PHE A 175 -4.85 0.27 5.45
C PHE A 175 -4.21 -0.78 4.54
N HIS A 176 -4.83 -1.96 4.45
CA HIS A 176 -4.35 -3.11 3.69
C HIS A 176 -5.07 -3.21 2.33
N PRO A 177 -4.45 -2.78 1.22
CA PRO A 177 -5.06 -2.85 -0.12
C PRO A 177 -5.19 -4.29 -0.63
N GLU A 178 -4.45 -5.23 -0.07
CA GLU A 178 -4.48 -6.65 -0.41
C GLU A 178 -5.61 -7.43 0.29
N SER A 179 -6.28 -6.77 1.25
CA SER A 179 -7.36 -7.40 2.01
C SER A 179 -8.67 -7.40 1.24
N VAL A 180 -9.43 -8.49 1.34
CA VAL A 180 -10.81 -8.58 0.82
C VAL A 180 -11.76 -7.54 1.42
N LEU A 181 -11.40 -6.97 2.58
CA LEU A 181 -12.13 -5.89 3.24
C LEU A 181 -11.81 -4.50 2.66
N THR A 182 -10.91 -4.42 1.68
CA THR A 182 -10.61 -3.21 0.91
C THR A 182 -10.95 -3.44 -0.57
N PRO A 183 -12.23 -3.34 -0.97
CA PRO A 183 -12.66 -3.65 -2.33
C PRO A 183 -11.95 -2.83 -3.42
N GLN A 184 -11.51 -1.62 -3.10
CA GLN A 184 -10.78 -0.71 -4.00
C GLN A 184 -9.27 -0.96 -4.03
N GLY A 185 -8.78 -1.91 -3.25
CA GLY A 185 -7.35 -2.24 -3.18
C GLY A 185 -6.71 -2.56 -4.54
N PRO A 186 -7.32 -3.39 -5.40
CA PRO A 186 -6.81 -3.65 -6.74
C PRO A 186 -6.62 -2.38 -7.59
N HIS A 187 -7.52 -1.41 -7.48
CA HIS A 187 -7.40 -0.12 -8.18
C HIS A 187 -6.18 0.68 -7.71
N LEU A 188 -5.96 0.75 -6.40
CA LEU A 188 -4.78 1.39 -5.82
C LEU A 188 -3.48 0.73 -6.31
N LEU A 189 -3.42 -0.61 -6.29
CA LEU A 189 -2.25 -1.34 -6.78
C LEU A 189 -2.02 -1.14 -8.28
N ALA A 190 -3.09 -1.03 -9.09
CA ALA A 190 -2.99 -0.68 -10.50
C ALA A 190 -2.41 0.74 -10.69
N ASN A 191 -2.81 1.71 -9.86
CA ASN A 191 -2.24 3.06 -9.89
C ASN A 191 -0.74 3.03 -9.56
N PHE A 192 -0.31 2.25 -8.56
CA PHE A 192 1.10 2.07 -8.24
C PHE A 192 1.88 1.47 -9.42
N LEU A 193 1.38 0.39 -10.02
CA LEU A 193 2.04 -0.23 -11.17
C LEU A 193 2.15 0.73 -12.37
N ARG A 194 1.15 1.59 -12.57
CA ARG A 194 1.20 2.63 -13.61
C ARG A 194 2.30 3.66 -13.32
N GLN A 195 2.46 4.09 -12.05
CA GLN A 195 3.56 4.98 -11.65
C GLN A 195 4.92 4.32 -11.83
N ALA A 196 5.03 3.02 -11.57
CA ALA A 196 6.24 2.24 -11.74
C ALA A 196 6.54 1.84 -13.20
N GLY A 197 5.63 2.11 -14.15
CA GLY A 197 5.77 1.66 -15.53
C GLY A 197 5.71 0.14 -15.68
N GLU A 198 5.07 -0.57 -14.75
CA GLU A 198 4.99 -2.02 -14.67
C GLU A 198 3.56 -2.53 -14.89
N GLY A 199 3.47 -3.77 -15.39
CA GLY A 199 2.22 -4.51 -15.49
C GLY A 199 1.23 -4.01 -16.53
N GLU A 200 0.19 -4.79 -16.74
CA GLU A 200 -0.99 -4.36 -17.48
C GLU A 200 -2.01 -3.85 -16.47
N ALA A 201 -1.91 -2.58 -16.07
CA ALA A 201 -2.80 -1.93 -15.10
C ALA A 201 -4.29 -2.14 -15.43
N SER A 202 -4.63 -2.25 -16.72
CA SER A 202 -5.98 -2.55 -17.19
C SER A 202 -6.55 -3.89 -16.74
N ARG A 203 -5.71 -4.87 -16.36
CA ARG A 203 -6.18 -6.18 -15.90
C ARG A 203 -6.70 -6.17 -14.47
N LEU A 204 -6.12 -5.34 -13.59
CA LEU A 204 -6.63 -5.18 -12.22
C LEU A 204 -7.99 -4.47 -12.21
N ASP A 205 -8.16 -3.45 -13.04
CA ASP A 205 -9.43 -2.74 -13.18
C ASP A 205 -10.54 -3.66 -13.73
N ALA A 206 -10.21 -4.54 -14.68
CA ALA A 206 -11.15 -5.53 -15.22
C ALA A 206 -11.56 -6.61 -14.20
N ALA A 207 -10.62 -7.03 -13.34
CA ALA A 207 -10.90 -8.02 -12.28
C ALA A 207 -11.81 -7.44 -11.19
N SER A 208 -11.67 -6.16 -10.83
CA SER A 208 -12.53 -5.49 -9.86
C SER A 208 -13.97 -5.29 -10.36
N GLY A 209 -14.17 -5.12 -11.68
CA GLY A 209 -15.49 -5.04 -12.32
C GLY A 209 -16.25 -6.37 -12.39
N SER A 210 -15.56 -7.51 -12.36
CA SER A 210 -16.15 -8.83 -12.52
C SER A 210 -16.88 -9.38 -11.27
N PHE A 211 -16.63 -8.83 -10.09
CA PHE A 211 -17.30 -9.25 -8.86
C PHE A 211 -18.67 -8.58 -8.62
N ALA A 212 -19.06 -7.60 -9.43
CA ALA A 212 -20.28 -6.81 -9.20
C ALA A 212 -21.54 -7.36 -9.85
N THR A 213 -21.53 -8.43 -10.67
CA THR A 213 -22.70 -8.87 -11.44
C THR A 213 -22.86 -10.40 -11.58
N SER A 214 -22.65 -11.18 -10.54
CA SER A 214 -23.16 -12.56 -10.56
C SER A 214 -24.26 -12.78 -9.51
N GLY A 215 -25.49 -12.45 -9.91
CA GLY A 215 -26.68 -13.24 -9.62
C GLY A 215 -27.25 -13.19 -8.21
N LEU A 216 -28.11 -12.20 -7.95
CA LEU A 216 -29.32 -12.50 -7.20
C LEU A 216 -30.46 -12.54 -8.22
N ALA A 217 -30.78 -13.75 -8.69
CA ALA A 217 -32.05 -14.00 -9.38
C ALA A 217 -33.17 -13.77 -8.36
N GLU A 218 -34.05 -12.81 -8.61
CA GLU A 218 -35.27 -12.63 -7.83
C GLU A 218 -36.14 -13.88 -7.92
N PRO A 219 -36.74 -14.37 -6.81
CA PRO A 219 -37.68 -15.43 -6.86
C PRO A 219 -38.98 -14.94 -7.53
N THR A 220 -39.36 -15.58 -8.59
CA THR A 220 -40.64 -15.38 -9.30
C THR A 220 -41.83 -15.63 -8.32
N PRO A 221 -42.78 -14.70 -8.20
CA PRO A 221 -43.98 -14.96 -7.37
C PRO A 221 -44.84 -16.06 -8.00
N GLY A 222 -44.99 -17.16 -7.25
CA GLY A 222 -45.75 -18.31 -7.63
C GLY A 222 -47.25 -17.99 -7.83
N ALA A 223 -47.76 -18.44 -8.93
CA ALA A 223 -49.18 -18.43 -9.25
C ALA A 223 -49.98 -19.32 -8.29
N THR A 224 -51.02 -18.73 -7.72
CA THR A 224 -52.11 -19.38 -7.01
C THR A 224 -52.90 -20.33 -7.93
N ARG A 225 -53.11 -21.56 -7.46
CA ARG A 225 -54.36 -22.33 -7.62
C ARG A 225 -54.56 -23.22 -6.39
#